data_f47d6fd0b1a6c38370515cf9c8b281a8
#
_entry.id   f47d6fd0b1a6c38370515cf9c8b281a8
#
_cell.length_a   1.000
_cell.length_b   1.000
_cell.length_c   1.000
_cell.angle_alpha   90.00
_cell.angle_beta   90.00
_cell.angle_gamma   90.00
#
_symmetry.space_group_name_H-M   'P 1'
#
loop_
_entity.id
_entity.type
_entity.pdbx_description
1 polymer ?
#
loop_
_entity_poly.entity_id
_entity_poly.type
_entity_poly.pdbx_seq_one_letter_code
_entity_poly.pdbx_strand_id
1 'polypeptide(L)'
;AERVVVSQLHRSPGVFFGQSFHANGTKLYSARGIPFKGSWIEFSSDINGVMYAYIDRKKKLPVTTLLRTIGYERDKDILEIFDLAEEVKVSKASLKKIIGRKLAARVLNSWYEDFVDEDTGEVISIERNEVILDRDTIIDKENIELILESNTKSVLINKEVDDKSEDAIIPVSYTHLTLPTIAGV
;
A
#
# COMPACT_ATOMS: atom_id res chain seq x y z
N ALA A 1 40.31 39.87 20.11
CA ALA A 1 39.55 40.18 18.90
C ALA A 1 38.07 39.76 19.09
N GLU A 2 37.13 40.63 18.79
CA GLU A 2 35.72 40.32 18.78
C GLU A 2 35.43 39.43 17.56
N ARG A 3 34.69 38.37 17.81
CA ARG A 3 34.26 37.42 16.78
C ARG A 3 32.77 37.14 16.88
N VAL A 4 32.11 37.05 15.75
CA VAL A 4 30.68 36.73 15.66
C VAL A 4 30.55 35.47 14.83
N VAL A 5 29.69 34.55 15.30
CA VAL A 5 29.29 33.35 14.53
C VAL A 5 28.38 33.82 13.41
N VAL A 6 28.80 33.62 12.19
CA VAL A 6 27.97 33.91 11.00
C VAL A 6 26.92 32.85 10.84
N SER A 7 25.66 33.24 10.66
CA SER A 7 24.55 32.34 10.38
C SER A 7 24.74 31.72 8.99
N GLN A 8 24.66 30.39 8.92
CA GLN A 8 24.71 29.68 7.66
C GLN A 8 23.31 29.73 6.98
N LEU A 9 23.33 30.07 5.70
CA LEU A 9 22.10 30.00 4.88
C LEU A 9 21.74 28.54 4.67
N HIS A 10 20.54 28.16 5.06
CA HIS A 10 19.97 26.82 4.85
C HIS A 10 18.59 26.92 4.23
N ARG A 11 18.13 25.82 3.63
CA ARG A 11 16.79 25.73 3.07
C ARG A 11 15.76 25.70 4.21
N SER A 12 14.66 26.45 4.06
CA SER A 12 13.58 26.46 5.05
C SER A 12 12.94 25.08 5.16
N PRO A 13 12.52 24.68 6.38
CA PRO A 13 11.72 23.46 6.56
C PRO A 13 10.40 23.56 5.81
N GLY A 14 9.91 22.42 5.34
CA GLY A 14 8.63 22.34 4.64
C GLY A 14 8.60 21.21 3.64
N VAL A 15 7.48 21.10 2.91
CA VAL A 15 7.29 20.15 1.81
C VAL A 15 7.31 20.90 0.50
N PHE A 16 8.16 20.45 -0.41
CA PHE A 16 8.35 21.05 -1.73
C PHE A 16 7.95 20.03 -2.79
N PHE A 17 6.99 20.41 -3.62
CA PHE A 17 6.55 19.59 -4.74
C PHE A 17 7.28 20.00 -6.02
N GLY A 18 7.59 19.02 -6.85
CA GLY A 18 8.26 19.22 -8.12
C GLY A 18 7.66 18.34 -9.20
N GLN A 19 7.79 18.80 -10.43
CA GLN A 19 7.43 18.04 -11.62
C GLN A 19 8.61 18.08 -12.58
N SER A 20 8.90 16.94 -13.19
CA SER A 20 9.91 16.80 -14.24
C SER A 20 9.34 16.00 -15.40
N PHE A 21 9.94 16.16 -16.58
CA PHE A 21 9.57 15.38 -17.75
C PHE A 21 10.69 14.40 -18.06
N HIS A 22 10.30 13.15 -18.27
CA HIS A 22 11.21 12.15 -18.82
C HIS A 22 11.41 12.39 -20.33
N ALA A 23 12.50 11.83 -20.90
CA ALA A 23 12.79 11.94 -22.32
C ALA A 23 11.64 11.45 -23.24
N ASN A 24 10.81 10.54 -22.75
CA ASN A 24 9.63 10.03 -23.44
C ASN A 24 8.39 10.94 -23.34
N GLY A 25 8.50 12.12 -22.71
CA GLY A 25 7.37 13.02 -22.48
C GLY A 25 6.52 12.70 -21.25
N THR A 26 6.78 11.60 -20.54
CA THR A 26 6.04 11.24 -19.33
C THR A 26 6.32 12.24 -18.22
N LYS A 27 5.28 12.72 -17.55
CA LYS A 27 5.41 13.59 -16.38
C LYS A 27 5.79 12.74 -15.16
N LEU A 28 6.83 13.16 -14.46
CA LEU A 28 7.28 12.55 -13.22
C LEU A 28 7.08 13.55 -12.07
N TYR A 29 6.47 13.09 -11.01
CA TYR A 29 6.21 13.91 -9.84
C TYR A 29 7.17 13.59 -8.72
N SER A 30 7.56 14.62 -7.99
CA SER A 30 8.41 14.47 -6.81
C SER A 30 7.91 15.35 -5.67
N ALA A 31 8.13 14.89 -4.44
CA ALA A 31 7.86 15.65 -3.23
C ALA A 31 9.06 15.51 -2.30
N ARG A 32 9.54 16.61 -1.76
CA ARG A 32 10.68 16.63 -0.83
C ARG A 32 10.26 17.24 0.49
N GLY A 33 10.31 16.42 1.55
CA GLY A 33 10.10 16.85 2.92
C GLY A 33 11.45 17.23 3.56
N ILE A 34 11.56 18.48 3.98
CA ILE A 34 12.72 19.01 4.69
C ILE A 34 12.29 19.33 6.11
N PRO A 35 12.74 18.56 7.12
CA PRO A 35 12.46 18.86 8.52
C PRO A 35 13.35 20.00 9.02
N PHE A 36 12.95 20.61 10.12
CA PHE A 36 13.80 21.60 10.82
C PHE A 36 15.11 20.96 11.29
N LYS A 37 15.04 19.72 11.76
CA LYS A 37 16.18 18.94 12.23
C LYS A 37 15.94 17.46 11.90
N GLY A 38 16.90 16.83 11.25
CA GLY A 38 16.84 15.40 10.87
C GLY A 38 17.05 15.17 9.39
N SER A 39 16.77 13.95 8.96
CA SER A 39 16.98 13.47 7.60
C SER A 39 15.93 13.98 6.63
N TRP A 40 16.32 14.27 5.41
CA TRP A 40 15.40 14.62 4.33
C TRP A 40 14.73 13.37 3.77
N ILE A 41 13.45 13.50 3.47
CA ILE A 41 12.68 12.47 2.79
C ILE A 41 12.25 13.02 1.43
N GLU A 42 12.53 12.25 0.38
CA GLU A 42 12.12 12.60 -0.97
C GLU A 42 11.32 11.46 -1.57
N PHE A 43 10.17 11.77 -2.12
CA PHE A 43 9.33 10.86 -2.88
C PHE A 43 9.47 11.18 -4.36
N SER A 44 9.57 10.16 -5.20
CA SER A 44 9.56 10.34 -6.64
C SER A 44 8.84 9.21 -7.34
N SER A 45 8.12 9.54 -8.42
CA SER A 45 7.54 8.56 -9.33
C SER A 45 8.58 8.12 -10.37
N ASP A 46 8.53 6.85 -10.73
CA ASP A 46 9.32 6.26 -11.82
C ASP A 46 8.49 6.22 -13.11
N ILE A 47 9.14 5.95 -14.25
CA ILE A 47 8.51 5.81 -15.58
C ILE A 47 7.41 4.74 -15.56
N ASN A 48 7.60 3.69 -14.78
CA ASN A 48 6.65 2.59 -14.63
C ASN A 48 5.47 2.93 -13.70
N GLY A 49 5.35 4.18 -13.26
CA GLY A 49 4.32 4.60 -12.31
C GLY A 49 4.55 4.15 -10.87
N VAL A 50 5.70 3.59 -10.54
CA VAL A 50 6.03 3.17 -9.18
C VAL A 50 6.57 4.34 -8.37
N MET A 51 6.02 4.54 -7.17
CA MET A 51 6.46 5.58 -6.26
C MET A 51 7.54 5.06 -5.29
N TYR A 52 8.64 5.80 -5.19
CA TYR A 52 9.77 5.48 -4.33
C TYR A 52 10.03 6.59 -3.32
N ALA A 53 10.50 6.18 -2.15
CA ALA A 53 10.99 7.07 -1.11
C ALA A 53 12.52 6.99 -1.01
N TYR A 54 13.15 8.13 -0.84
CA TYR A 54 14.59 8.26 -0.59
C TYR A 54 14.80 8.94 0.74
N ILE A 55 15.60 8.34 1.60
CA ILE A 55 16.00 8.92 2.89
C ILE A 55 17.46 9.34 2.75
N ASP A 56 17.73 10.64 2.95
CA ASP A 56 19.06 11.24 2.80
C ASP A 56 19.75 10.91 1.46
N ARG A 57 18.98 10.69 0.40
CA ARG A 57 19.45 10.31 -0.95
C ARG A 57 20.25 8.99 -1.01
N LYS A 58 20.17 8.14 0.01
CA LYS A 58 21.01 6.93 0.09
C LYS A 58 20.35 5.71 -0.49
N LYS A 59 19.14 5.36 -0.06
CA LYS A 59 18.47 4.12 -0.47
C LYS A 59 17.12 4.41 -1.11
N LYS A 60 16.88 3.74 -2.24
CA LYS A 60 15.60 3.74 -2.93
C LYS A 60 14.70 2.66 -2.28
N LEU A 61 13.60 3.07 -1.69
CA LEU A 61 12.60 2.21 -1.06
C LEU A 61 11.25 2.38 -1.75
N PRO A 62 10.50 1.31 -2.02
CA PRO A 62 9.09 1.46 -2.40
C PRO A 62 8.32 2.18 -1.28
N VAL A 63 7.43 3.10 -1.65
CA VAL A 63 6.67 3.92 -0.68
C VAL A 63 5.85 3.05 0.26
N THR A 64 5.26 1.98 -0.22
CA THR A 64 4.44 1.10 0.61
C THR A 64 5.27 0.30 1.62
N THR A 65 6.53 -0.05 1.30
CA THR A 65 7.44 -0.62 2.32
C THR A 65 7.67 0.38 3.45
N LEU A 66 7.85 1.65 3.10
CA LEU A 66 7.97 2.72 4.09
C LEU A 66 6.68 2.85 4.93
N LEU A 67 5.51 2.83 4.29
CA LEU A 67 4.22 2.92 4.98
C LEU A 67 4.01 1.76 5.95
N ARG A 68 4.37 0.53 5.55
CA ARG A 68 4.31 -0.64 6.43
C ARG A 68 5.24 -0.49 7.65
N THR A 69 6.42 0.07 7.46
CA THR A 69 7.37 0.34 8.55
C THR A 69 6.84 1.37 9.55
N ILE A 70 6.03 2.32 9.09
CA ILE A 70 5.43 3.38 9.94
C ILE A 70 4.21 2.86 10.72
N GLY A 71 3.60 1.74 10.30
CA GLY A 71 2.49 1.13 11.02
C GLY A 71 1.25 0.79 10.16
N TYR A 72 1.29 1.03 8.85
CA TYR A 72 0.22 0.63 7.94
C TYR A 72 0.47 -0.80 7.44
N GLU A 73 0.23 -1.78 8.30
CA GLU A 73 0.58 -3.18 8.02
C GLU A 73 -0.34 -3.84 6.99
N ARG A 74 -1.63 -3.47 7.00
CA ARG A 74 -2.65 -4.11 6.18
C ARG A 74 -2.73 -3.48 4.80
N ASP A 75 -2.99 -4.31 3.79
CA ASP A 75 -3.22 -3.84 2.42
C ASP A 75 -4.41 -2.88 2.33
N LYS A 76 -5.44 -3.11 3.16
CA LYS A 76 -6.62 -2.24 3.25
C LYS A 76 -6.23 -0.81 3.60
N ASP A 77 -5.38 -0.60 4.60
CA ASP A 77 -4.99 0.72 5.08
C ASP A 77 -4.24 1.51 4.00
N ILE A 78 -3.36 0.81 3.26
CA ILE A 78 -2.61 1.42 2.16
C ILE A 78 -3.54 1.79 1.00
N LEU A 79 -4.46 0.90 0.63
CA LEU A 79 -5.45 1.16 -0.41
C LEU A 79 -6.38 2.34 -0.06
N GLU A 80 -6.73 2.47 1.21
CA GLU A 80 -7.56 3.56 1.72
C GLU A 80 -6.82 4.90 1.66
N ILE A 81 -5.53 4.95 2.06
CA ILE A 81 -4.71 6.16 1.99
C ILE A 81 -4.65 6.70 0.56
N PHE A 82 -4.50 5.83 -0.42
CA PHE A 82 -4.41 6.22 -1.82
C PHE A 82 -5.77 6.27 -2.53
N ASP A 83 -6.86 5.98 -1.83
CA ASP A 83 -8.23 5.95 -2.36
C ASP A 83 -8.38 5.06 -3.61
N LEU A 84 -7.68 3.93 -3.65
CA LEU A 84 -7.60 3.03 -4.80
C LEU A 84 -8.66 1.95 -4.80
N ALA A 85 -9.25 1.65 -3.66
CA ALA A 85 -10.20 0.57 -3.50
C ALA A 85 -11.52 1.04 -2.92
N GLU A 86 -12.57 0.32 -3.29
CA GLU A 86 -13.90 0.45 -2.74
C GLU A 86 -14.19 -0.79 -1.88
N GLU A 87 -14.62 -0.57 -0.64
CA GLU A 87 -15.02 -1.67 0.24
C GLU A 87 -16.48 -2.04 0.00
N VAL A 88 -16.71 -3.29 -0.39
CA VAL A 88 -18.05 -3.84 -0.62
C VAL A 88 -18.35 -4.91 0.42
N LYS A 89 -19.47 -4.75 1.15
CA LYS A 89 -19.93 -5.76 2.11
C LYS A 89 -20.38 -7.02 1.38
N VAL A 90 -20.00 -8.17 1.90
CA VAL A 90 -20.36 -9.48 1.34
C VAL A 90 -21.85 -9.71 1.52
N SER A 91 -22.57 -9.62 0.42
CA SER A 91 -23.98 -10.04 0.30
C SER A 91 -24.25 -10.51 -1.13
N LYS A 92 -25.21 -11.42 -1.30
CA LYS A 92 -25.57 -11.92 -2.64
C LYS A 92 -25.97 -10.82 -3.63
N ALA A 93 -26.60 -9.74 -3.14
CA ALA A 93 -27.01 -8.61 -3.97
C ALA A 93 -25.85 -7.70 -4.34
N SER A 94 -24.93 -7.43 -3.39
CA SER A 94 -23.76 -6.58 -3.61
C SER A 94 -22.75 -7.26 -4.55
N LEU A 95 -22.47 -8.55 -4.33
CA LEU A 95 -21.50 -9.29 -5.14
C LEU A 95 -21.95 -9.43 -6.60
N LYS A 96 -23.25 -9.56 -6.86
CA LYS A 96 -23.76 -9.58 -8.24
C LYS A 96 -23.52 -8.27 -9.01
N LYS A 97 -23.44 -7.13 -8.31
CA LYS A 97 -23.20 -5.82 -8.94
C LYS A 97 -21.74 -5.61 -9.35
N ILE A 98 -20.83 -6.36 -8.75
CA ILE A 98 -19.39 -6.22 -8.95
C ILE A 98 -18.79 -7.31 -9.84
N ILE A 99 -19.65 -8.11 -10.50
CA ILE A 99 -19.20 -9.12 -11.47
C ILE A 99 -18.42 -8.43 -12.59
N GLY A 100 -17.24 -8.98 -12.94
CA GLY A 100 -16.35 -8.43 -13.96
C GLY A 100 -15.33 -7.42 -13.42
N ARG A 101 -15.46 -6.95 -12.17
CA ARG A 101 -14.47 -6.07 -11.53
C ARG A 101 -13.32 -6.90 -10.92
N LYS A 102 -12.17 -6.26 -10.77
CA LYS A 102 -10.98 -6.90 -10.19
C LYS A 102 -10.90 -6.67 -8.69
N LEU A 103 -10.46 -7.69 -7.97
CA LEU A 103 -10.15 -7.59 -6.55
C LEU A 103 -8.92 -6.70 -6.34
N ALA A 104 -9.00 -5.77 -5.41
CA ALA A 104 -7.90 -4.91 -5.02
C ALA A 104 -6.96 -5.58 -3.99
N ALA A 105 -7.50 -6.44 -3.14
CA ALA A 105 -6.75 -7.18 -2.15
C ALA A 105 -7.13 -8.65 -2.15
N ARG A 106 -6.31 -9.49 -1.54
CA ARG A 106 -6.60 -10.91 -1.35
C ARG A 106 -7.83 -11.10 -0.49
N VAL A 107 -8.65 -12.07 -0.84
CA VAL A 107 -9.74 -12.54 0.02
C VAL A 107 -9.19 -13.65 0.89
N LEU A 108 -9.21 -13.41 2.20
CA LEU A 108 -8.69 -14.32 3.21
C LEU A 108 -9.83 -14.94 4.01
N ASN A 109 -9.74 -16.24 4.22
CA ASN A 109 -10.52 -16.92 5.25
C ASN A 109 -9.69 -16.94 6.52
N SER A 110 -10.13 -16.23 7.55
CA SER A 110 -9.39 -16.09 8.80
C SER A 110 -10.10 -16.84 9.91
N TRP A 111 -9.36 -17.66 10.66
CA TRP A 111 -9.84 -18.32 11.86
C TRP A 111 -8.79 -18.26 12.96
N TYR A 112 -9.20 -18.42 14.20
CA TYR A 112 -8.31 -18.47 15.34
C TYR A 112 -8.09 -19.92 15.74
N GLU A 113 -6.84 -20.27 15.96
CA GLU A 113 -6.41 -21.55 16.46
C GLU A 113 -5.76 -21.34 17.82
N ASP A 114 -6.33 -22.00 18.85
CA ASP A 114 -5.85 -21.87 20.20
C ASP A 114 -4.76 -22.92 20.49
N PHE A 115 -3.58 -22.48 20.84
CA PHE A 115 -2.47 -23.29 21.28
C PHE A 115 -2.29 -23.14 22.78
N VAL A 116 -2.20 -24.26 23.47
CA VAL A 116 -1.85 -24.27 24.89
C VAL A 116 -0.35 -24.50 24.97
N ASP A 117 0.35 -23.55 25.55
CA ASP A 117 1.77 -23.72 25.88
C ASP A 117 1.91 -24.75 27.00
N GLU A 118 2.60 -25.85 26.73
CA GLU A 118 2.76 -26.95 27.67
C GLU A 118 3.58 -26.59 28.93
N ASP A 119 4.47 -25.58 28.81
CA ASP A 119 5.35 -25.16 29.90
C ASP A 119 4.68 -24.11 30.82
N THR A 120 3.90 -23.19 30.26
CA THR A 120 3.30 -22.07 31.01
C THR A 120 1.80 -22.26 31.27
N GLY A 121 1.12 -23.14 30.52
CA GLY A 121 -0.33 -23.33 30.56
C GLY A 121 -1.13 -22.14 29.99
N GLU A 122 -0.46 -21.18 29.35
CA GLU A 122 -1.12 -20.05 28.71
C GLU A 122 -1.74 -20.47 27.37
N VAL A 123 -2.96 -19.99 27.10
CA VAL A 123 -3.63 -20.19 25.81
C VAL A 123 -3.27 -19.04 24.90
N ILE A 124 -2.56 -19.33 23.82
CA ILE A 124 -2.18 -18.37 22.79
C ILE A 124 -3.07 -18.59 21.57
N SER A 125 -3.94 -17.63 21.27
CA SER A 125 -4.76 -17.66 20.05
C SER A 125 -3.98 -17.09 18.88
N ILE A 126 -3.69 -17.92 17.89
CA ILE A 126 -2.98 -17.53 16.67
C ILE A 126 -3.99 -17.39 15.54
N GLU A 127 -3.99 -16.23 14.87
CA GLU A 127 -4.79 -16.01 13.69
C GLU A 127 -4.17 -16.76 12.50
N ARG A 128 -4.95 -17.68 11.92
CA ARG A 128 -4.61 -18.38 10.69
C ARG A 128 -5.36 -17.76 9.53
N ASN A 129 -4.65 -17.58 8.42
CA ASN A 129 -5.19 -16.98 7.21
C ASN A 129 -4.96 -17.92 6.02
N GLU A 130 -6.03 -18.27 5.35
CA GLU A 130 -5.99 -19.01 4.08
C GLU A 130 -6.41 -18.08 2.95
N VAL A 131 -5.63 -18.06 1.87
CA VAL A 131 -5.95 -17.25 0.69
C VAL A 131 -6.96 -18.00 -0.17
N ILE A 132 -8.17 -17.47 -0.28
CA ILE A 132 -9.23 -18.04 -1.14
C ILE A 132 -9.09 -17.52 -2.56
N LEU A 133 -8.96 -16.21 -2.72
CA LEU A 133 -8.77 -15.53 -3.99
C LEU A 133 -7.60 -14.59 -3.91
N ASP A 134 -6.77 -14.59 -4.96
CA ASP A 134 -5.66 -13.66 -5.06
C ASP A 134 -6.13 -12.28 -5.56
N ARG A 135 -5.32 -11.27 -5.34
CA ARG A 135 -5.58 -9.93 -5.88
C ARG A 135 -5.57 -9.96 -7.41
N ASP A 136 -6.11 -8.93 -8.02
CA ASP A 136 -6.28 -8.79 -9.47
C ASP A 136 -7.15 -9.88 -10.13
N THR A 137 -7.70 -10.81 -9.33
CA THR A 137 -8.65 -11.81 -9.82
C THR A 137 -9.95 -11.12 -10.22
N ILE A 138 -10.46 -11.47 -11.40
CA ILE A 138 -11.77 -11.00 -11.88
C ILE A 138 -12.85 -11.76 -11.13
N ILE A 139 -13.85 -11.05 -10.64
CA ILE A 139 -14.97 -11.65 -9.90
C ILE A 139 -15.93 -12.28 -10.90
N ASP A 140 -15.97 -13.60 -10.91
CA ASP A 140 -16.89 -14.42 -11.66
C ASP A 140 -17.97 -15.03 -10.74
N LYS A 141 -18.93 -15.72 -11.33
CA LYS A 141 -20.02 -16.38 -10.56
C LYS A 141 -19.49 -17.46 -9.61
N GLU A 142 -18.47 -18.21 -10.03
CA GLU A 142 -17.82 -19.24 -9.22
C GLU A 142 -17.07 -18.60 -8.03
N ASN A 143 -16.38 -17.52 -8.26
CA ASN A 143 -15.65 -16.76 -7.22
C ASN A 143 -16.61 -16.16 -6.18
N ILE A 144 -17.84 -15.79 -6.59
CA ILE A 144 -18.86 -15.29 -5.67
C ILE A 144 -19.30 -16.37 -4.69
N GLU A 145 -19.46 -17.62 -5.14
CA GLU A 145 -19.84 -18.73 -4.26
C GLU A 145 -18.74 -18.98 -3.22
N LEU A 146 -17.46 -18.97 -3.64
CA LEU A 146 -16.32 -19.11 -2.75
C LEU A 146 -16.26 -17.97 -1.71
N ILE A 147 -16.53 -16.73 -2.14
CA ILE A 147 -16.55 -15.58 -1.21
C ILE A 147 -17.71 -15.70 -0.20
N LEU A 148 -18.87 -16.21 -0.64
CA LEU A 148 -20.02 -16.39 0.25
C LEU A 148 -19.85 -17.53 1.26
N GLU A 149 -19.08 -18.55 0.91
CA GLU A 149 -18.72 -19.66 1.81
C GLU A 149 -17.65 -19.26 2.80
N SER A 150 -16.84 -18.25 2.48
CA SER A 150 -15.82 -17.71 3.36
C SER A 150 -16.43 -16.89 4.50
N ASN A 151 -15.70 -16.80 5.60
CA ASN A 151 -16.10 -16.01 6.77
C ASN A 151 -15.81 -14.51 6.59
N THR A 152 -15.57 -14.06 5.35
CA THR A 152 -15.17 -12.70 5.01
C THR A 152 -16.36 -11.75 5.06
N LYS A 153 -16.24 -10.65 5.79
CA LYS A 153 -17.31 -9.64 5.96
C LYS A 153 -17.39 -8.64 4.82
N SER A 154 -16.26 -8.33 4.22
CA SER A 154 -16.13 -7.33 3.15
C SER A 154 -15.02 -7.71 2.18
N VAL A 155 -15.14 -7.30 0.94
CA VAL A 155 -14.14 -7.45 -0.12
C VAL A 155 -13.74 -6.07 -0.65
N LEU A 156 -12.47 -5.94 -1.01
CA LEU A 156 -11.94 -4.72 -1.61
C LEU A 156 -11.85 -4.92 -3.13
N ILE A 157 -12.44 -4.01 -3.86
CA ILE A 157 -12.42 -4.00 -5.32
C ILE A 157 -11.70 -2.75 -5.82
N ASN A 158 -11.00 -2.87 -6.94
CA ASN A 158 -10.33 -1.75 -7.57
C ASN A 158 -11.38 -0.70 -8.01
N LYS A 159 -11.12 0.58 -7.67
CA LYS A 159 -11.86 1.67 -8.29
C LYS A 159 -11.56 1.71 -9.78
N GLU A 160 -12.58 1.93 -10.59
CA GLU A 160 -12.38 2.23 -11.99
C GLU A 160 -11.76 3.64 -12.07
N VAL A 161 -10.49 3.68 -12.45
CA VAL A 161 -9.82 4.95 -12.75
C VAL A 161 -10.19 5.28 -14.19
N ASP A 162 -10.86 6.40 -14.39
CA ASP A 162 -11.05 6.94 -15.74
C ASP A 162 -9.69 7.16 -16.39
N ASP A 163 -9.42 6.49 -17.51
CA ASP A 163 -8.16 6.51 -18.26
C ASP A 163 -7.69 7.94 -18.67
N LYS A 164 -8.48 8.95 -18.34
CA LYS A 164 -8.21 10.35 -18.64
C LYS A 164 -7.54 11.12 -17.50
N SER A 165 -7.44 10.56 -16.31
CA SER A 165 -6.75 11.20 -15.19
C SER A 165 -5.26 10.86 -15.23
N GLU A 166 -4.42 11.88 -15.19
CA GLU A 166 -2.95 11.75 -15.05
C GLU A 166 -2.54 11.04 -13.73
N ASP A 167 -3.52 10.57 -12.97
CA ASP A 167 -3.39 9.98 -11.63
C ASP A 167 -3.18 8.45 -11.63
N ALA A 168 -2.99 7.83 -12.81
CA ALA A 168 -2.76 6.39 -12.95
C ALA A 168 -1.44 5.86 -12.33
N ILE A 169 -0.64 6.73 -11.72
CA ILE A 169 0.67 6.40 -11.14
C ILE A 169 0.53 5.50 -9.89
N ILE A 170 -0.55 5.65 -9.16
CA ILE A 170 -0.73 5.02 -7.85
C ILE A 170 -1.10 3.52 -7.96
N PRO A 171 -2.01 3.07 -8.86
CA PRO A 171 -2.36 1.66 -9.01
C PRO A 171 -1.16 0.76 -9.32
N VAL A 172 -0.26 1.21 -10.20
CA VAL A 172 0.96 0.46 -10.57
C VAL A 172 1.92 0.35 -9.39
N SER A 173 2.05 1.41 -8.60
CA SER A 173 2.86 1.42 -7.38
C SER A 173 2.42 0.37 -6.37
N TYR A 174 1.12 0.10 -6.30
CA TYR A 174 0.56 -0.90 -5.40
C TYR A 174 0.80 -2.34 -5.89
N THR A 175 0.63 -2.62 -7.19
CA THR A 175 0.76 -3.97 -7.74
C THR A 175 2.17 -4.56 -7.63
N HIS A 176 3.20 -3.73 -7.60
CA HIS A 176 4.60 -4.15 -7.47
C HIS A 176 5.06 -4.47 -6.04
N LEU A 177 4.15 -4.47 -5.08
CA LEU A 177 4.47 -4.57 -3.66
C LEU A 177 4.16 -5.90 -3.00
N THR A 178 4.19 -6.96 -3.73
CA THR A 178 4.46 -8.24 -3.10
C THR A 178 5.88 -8.22 -2.58
N LEU A 179 6.03 -7.93 -1.30
CA LEU A 179 7.20 -8.42 -0.59
C LEU A 179 7.26 -9.93 -0.85
N PRO A 180 8.43 -10.48 -1.26
CA PRO A 180 8.60 -11.91 -1.19
C PRO A 180 8.25 -12.28 0.25
N THR A 181 7.24 -13.09 0.43
CA THR A 181 6.99 -13.78 1.67
C THR A 181 8.32 -14.45 1.97
N ILE A 182 9.00 -14.04 3.03
CA ILE A 182 10.13 -14.79 3.53
C ILE A 182 9.50 -16.12 3.94
N ALA A 183 9.58 -17.06 3.01
CA ALA A 183 9.22 -18.45 3.30
C ALA A 183 10.19 -18.90 4.38
N GLY A 184 9.66 -19.18 5.50
CA GLY A 184 10.08 -19.98 6.59
C GLY A 184 11.58 -20.09 6.93
N VAL A 185 11.90 -19.71 8.10
CA VAL A 185 12.79 -20.50 8.95
C VAL A 185 11.95 -20.99 10.10
#